data_deaa8b3f8c42a81e0243c27d99b54bfc
#
_entry.id   deaa8b3f8c42a81e0243c27d99b54bfc
#
_cell.length_a   1.000
_cell.length_b   1.000
_cell.length_c   1.000
_cell.angle_alpha   90.00
_cell.angle_beta   90.00
_cell.angle_gamma   90.00
#
_symmetry.space_group_name_H-M   'P 1'
#
loop_
_entity.id
_entity.type
_entity.pdbx_description
1 polymer ?
#
loop_
_entity_poly.entity_id
_entity_poly.type
_entity_poly.pdbx_seq_one_letter_code
_entity_poly.pdbx_strand_id
1 'polypeptide(L)' 'MVLQGPMSQESISVGTQVRLLQQPSYLKTADAMSMLRPPDLIDAGEIGQVVALKALEQVAVRFRRGTFLLELKQLETL' A
#
# COMPACT_ATOMS: atom_id res chain seq x y z
N MET A 1 -20.39 10.39 -12.08
CA MET A 1 -19.48 11.30 -11.45
C MET A 1 -18.49 10.60 -10.55
N VAL A 2 -17.26 10.91 -10.70
CA VAL A 2 -16.23 10.30 -9.89
C VAL A 2 -15.97 11.12 -8.65
N LEU A 3 -15.97 10.48 -7.51
CA LEU A 3 -15.68 11.15 -6.27
C LEU A 3 -14.19 11.09 -6.00
N GLN A 4 -13.69 12.22 -5.55
CA GLN A 4 -12.31 12.32 -5.15
C GLN A 4 -12.26 12.05 -3.68
N GLY A 5 -12.09 10.88 -3.31
CA GLY A 5 -12.04 10.52 -1.91
C GLY A 5 -10.89 9.58 -1.65
N PRO A 6 -10.84 9.04 -0.45
CA PRO A 6 -9.86 8.02 -0.15
C PRO A 6 -10.05 6.84 -1.09
N MET A 7 -8.99 6.12 -1.34
CA MET A 7 -9.07 4.92 -2.13
C MET A 7 -9.96 3.90 -1.47
N SER A 8 -10.58 3.08 -2.29
CA SER A 8 -11.38 1.97 -1.80
C SER A 8 -11.04 0.75 -2.62
N GLN A 9 -11.45 -0.42 -2.15
CA GLN A 9 -11.20 -1.64 -2.89
C GLN A 9 -11.91 -1.67 -4.22
N GLU A 10 -12.94 -0.86 -4.40
CA GLU A 10 -13.65 -0.81 -5.66
C GLU A 10 -12.83 -0.15 -6.75
N SER A 11 -11.91 0.72 -6.38
CA SER A 11 -11.10 1.43 -7.35
C SER A 11 -9.69 0.87 -7.45
N ILE A 12 -9.41 -0.24 -6.78
CA ILE A 12 -8.09 -0.84 -6.77
C ILE A 12 -8.19 -2.31 -7.17
N SER A 13 -7.19 -2.76 -7.92
CA SER A 13 -7.06 -4.17 -8.27
C SER A 13 -5.59 -4.53 -8.26
N VAL A 14 -5.33 -5.83 -8.33
CA VAL A 14 -3.96 -6.31 -8.46
C VAL A 14 -3.38 -5.74 -9.75
N GLY A 15 -2.18 -5.19 -9.65
CA GLY A 15 -1.53 -4.55 -10.77
C GLY A 15 -1.63 -3.03 -10.77
N THR A 16 -2.53 -2.48 -9.95
CA THR A 16 -2.67 -1.03 -9.87
C THR A 16 -1.41 -0.41 -9.27
N GLN A 17 -0.96 0.68 -9.88
CA GLN A 17 0.17 1.44 -9.34
C GLN A 17 -0.35 2.48 -8.36
N VAL A 18 0.35 2.60 -7.25
CA VAL A 18 -0.05 3.49 -6.16
C VAL A 18 1.16 4.25 -5.67
N ARG A 19 0.89 5.37 -5.00
CA ARG A 19 1.93 6.20 -4.38
C ARG A 19 1.67 6.26 -2.90
N LEU A 20 2.72 6.11 -2.11
CA LEU A 20 2.60 6.24 -0.66
C LEU A 20 2.45 7.70 -0.31
N LEU A 21 1.37 8.05 0.40
CA LEU A 21 1.09 9.43 0.75
C LEU A 21 1.95 9.91 1.91
N GLN A 22 2.13 9.04 2.91
CA GLN A 22 2.98 9.38 4.05
C GLN A 22 3.48 8.09 4.67
N GLN A 23 4.64 8.17 5.31
CA GLN A 23 5.22 7.00 5.94
C GLN A 23 4.37 6.59 7.14
N PRO A 24 4.08 5.29 7.29
CA PRO A 24 3.44 4.80 8.51
C PRO A 24 4.45 4.75 9.65
N SER A 25 3.94 4.46 10.86
CA SER A 25 4.81 4.33 12.02
C SER A 25 5.76 3.16 11.91
N TYR A 26 5.36 2.13 11.18
CA TYR A 26 6.17 0.95 10.92
C TYR A 26 5.62 0.27 9.68
N LEU A 27 6.40 -0.62 9.12
CA LEU A 27 5.97 -1.42 7.97
C LEU A 27 5.80 -2.86 8.41
N LYS A 28 4.82 -3.52 7.82
CA LYS A 28 4.55 -4.92 8.09
C LYS A 28 4.70 -5.67 6.77
N THR A 29 5.56 -6.69 6.76
CA THR A 29 5.76 -7.44 5.53
C THR A 29 4.51 -8.22 5.17
N ALA A 30 4.36 -8.49 3.88
CA ALA A 30 3.18 -9.18 3.36
C ALA A 30 3.37 -10.69 3.32
N ASP A 31 4.33 -11.20 4.06
CA ASP A 31 4.59 -12.64 4.11
C ASP A 31 3.59 -13.35 5.01
N ALA A 32 3.54 -14.68 4.88
CA ALA A 32 2.67 -15.49 5.72
C ALA A 32 2.99 -15.28 7.20
N MET A 33 4.27 -15.12 7.54
CA MET A 33 4.68 -14.71 8.87
C MET A 33 5.12 -13.27 8.78
N SER A 34 4.19 -12.35 9.03
CA SER A 34 4.47 -10.94 8.90
C SER A 34 5.52 -10.49 9.91
N MET A 35 6.40 -9.61 9.48
CA MET A 35 7.43 -9.03 10.33
C MET A 35 7.31 -7.52 10.27
N LEU A 36 7.61 -6.87 11.39
CA LEU A 36 7.66 -5.43 11.46
C LEU A 36 9.01 -4.93 10.96
N ARG A 37 8.98 -3.87 10.17
CA ARG A 37 10.19 -3.30 9.59
C ARG A 37 10.19 -1.79 9.83
N PRO A 38 11.37 -1.18 9.79
CA PRO A 38 11.43 0.28 9.94
C PRO A 38 10.66 0.98 8.84
N PRO A 39 9.99 2.08 9.15
CA PRO A 39 9.19 2.80 8.15
C PRO A 39 10.02 3.47 7.07
N ASP A 40 11.30 3.70 7.31
CA ASP A 40 12.15 4.39 6.36
C ASP A 40 12.60 3.53 5.19
N LEU A 41 12.14 2.28 5.13
CA LEU A 41 12.38 1.47 3.93
C LEU A 41 11.62 2.00 2.72
N ILE A 42 10.56 2.76 2.93
CA ILE A 42 9.79 3.34 1.85
C ILE A 42 9.60 4.82 2.15
N ASP A 43 9.90 5.65 1.18
CA ASP A 43 9.73 7.09 1.33
C ASP A 43 8.32 7.52 0.95
N ALA A 44 7.84 8.60 1.56
CA ALA A 44 6.61 9.22 1.11
C ALA A 44 6.79 9.65 -0.35
N GLY A 45 5.79 9.38 -1.16
CA GLY A 45 5.85 9.66 -2.58
C GLY A 45 6.37 8.50 -3.42
N GLU A 46 6.89 7.46 -2.78
CA GLU A 46 7.40 6.32 -3.52
C GLU A 46 6.26 5.55 -4.17
N ILE A 47 6.51 5.03 -5.36
CA ILE A 47 5.50 4.33 -6.16
C ILE A 47 5.70 2.83 -6.00
N GLY A 48 4.60 2.12 -5.80
CA GLY A 48 4.61 0.67 -5.75
C GLY A 48 3.47 0.10 -6.56
N GLN A 49 3.35 -1.21 -6.56
CA GLN A 49 2.33 -1.91 -7.31
C GLN A 49 1.57 -2.85 -6.39
N VAL A 50 0.24 -2.81 -6.47
CA VAL A 50 -0.59 -3.70 -5.69
C VAL A 50 -0.42 -5.12 -6.21
N VAL A 51 -0.09 -6.04 -5.32
CA VAL A 51 0.11 -7.44 -5.68
C VAL A 51 -0.92 -8.36 -5.05
N ALA A 52 -1.66 -7.88 -4.05
CA ALA A 52 -2.74 -8.66 -3.44
C ALA A 52 -3.70 -7.74 -2.72
N LEU A 53 -4.96 -8.12 -2.71
CA LEU A 53 -5.97 -7.43 -1.93
C LEU A 53 -6.21 -8.23 -0.67
N LYS A 54 -6.21 -7.54 0.46
CA LYS A 54 -6.42 -8.16 1.75
C LYS A 54 -7.71 -7.67 2.36
N ALA A 55 -8.09 -8.24 3.48
CA ALA A 55 -9.31 -7.83 4.17
C ALA A 55 -9.14 -6.46 4.81
N LEU A 56 -10.26 -5.83 5.13
CA LEU A 56 -10.30 -4.62 5.95
C LEU A 56 -9.53 -3.46 5.33
N GLU A 57 -9.69 -3.30 4.02
CA GLU A 57 -9.10 -2.18 3.29
C GLU A 57 -7.58 -2.15 3.36
N GLN A 58 -6.98 -3.32 3.45
CA GLN A 58 -5.55 -3.46 3.36
C GLN A 58 -5.16 -4.07 2.03
N VAL A 59 -4.00 -3.68 1.55
CA VAL A 59 -3.44 -4.23 0.31
C VAL A 59 -1.98 -4.55 0.53
N ALA A 60 -1.49 -5.53 -0.21
CA ALA A 60 -0.06 -5.80 -0.27
C ALA A 60 0.49 -5.05 -1.47
N VAL A 61 1.49 -4.23 -1.22
CA VAL A 61 2.08 -3.38 -2.24
C VAL A 61 3.56 -3.69 -2.33
N ARG A 62 4.02 -3.94 -3.55
CA ARG A 62 5.43 -4.21 -3.79
C ARG A 62 6.14 -2.93 -4.17
N PHE A 63 7.13 -2.58 -3.37
CA PHE A 63 8.03 -1.50 -3.63
C PHE A 63 9.41 -2.05 -3.95
N ARG A 64 10.34 -1.17 -4.21
CA ARG A 64 11.68 -1.59 -4.57
C ARG A 64 12.35 -2.43 -3.48
N ARG A 65 12.08 -2.10 -2.22
CA ARG A 65 12.75 -2.74 -1.09
C ARG A 65 11.93 -3.83 -0.42
N GLY A 66 10.80 -4.19 -0.98
CA GLY A 66 10.01 -5.27 -0.43
C GLY A 66 8.53 -5.07 -0.65
N THR A 67 7.76 -6.06 -0.19
CA THR A 67 6.31 -6.04 -0.30
C THR A 67 5.74 -5.90 1.11
N PHE A 68 4.88 -4.91 1.29
CA PHE A 68 4.38 -4.56 2.61
C PHE A 68 2.86 -4.42 2.58
N LEU A 69 2.25 -4.62 3.75
CA LEU A 69 0.83 -4.41 3.94
C LEU A 69 0.60 -2.94 4.26
N LEU A 70 -0.29 -2.32 3.52
CA LEU A 70 -0.61 -0.91 3.72
C LEU A 70 -2.11 -0.74 3.70
N GLU A 71 -2.59 0.29 4.38
CA GLU A 71 -3.99 0.64 4.34
C GLU A 71 -4.26 1.52 3.14
N LEU A 72 -5.46 1.38 2.58
CA LEU A 72 -5.81 2.15 1.39
C LEU A 72 -5.71 3.64 1.63
N LYS A 73 -6.01 4.10 2.84
CA LYS A 73 -5.96 5.53 3.14
C LYS A 73 -4.56 6.10 3.10
N GLN A 74 -3.54 5.24 3.11
CA GLN A 74 -2.15 5.69 3.03
C GLN A 74 -1.65 5.79 1.60
N LEU A 75 -2.49 5.45 0.64
CA LEU A 75 -2.09 5.32 -0.75
C LEU A 75 -2.96 6.20 -1.65
N GLU A 76 -2.39 6.50 -2.81
CA GLU A 76 -3.10 7.22 -3.85
C GLU A 76 -2.89 6.47 -5.17
N THR A 77 -3.96 6.34 -5.97
CA THR A 77 -3.86 5.70 -7.29
C THR A 77 -3.18 6.65 -8.26
N LEU A 78 -2.36 6.10 -9.13
CA LEU A 78 -1.74 6.90 -10.18
C LEU A 78 -2.59 6.95 -11.42
#